data_bce74c4103cd581633e6004016c4319c
#
_entry.id   bce74c4103cd581633e6004016c4319c
#
_cell.length_a   1.000
_cell.length_b   1.000
_cell.length_c   1.000
_cell.angle_alpha   90.00
_cell.angle_beta   90.00
_cell.angle_gamma   90.00
#
_symmetry.space_group_name_H-M   'P 1'
#
loop_
_entity.id
_entity.type
_entity.pdbx_description
1 polymer ?
#
loop_
_entity_poly.entity_id
_entity_poly.type
_entity_poly.pdbx_seq_one_letter_code
_entity_poly.pdbx_strand_id
1 'polypeptide(L)'
;RELDQQQKVMTKCTLCVDRIHDVALPERDRKPACVLACPTNARLFGDIHDPASEVSAAIRENGGYALMPEWGTHPANHYLPRRKTQFRFHPDELKRVDNPLKVDGKLPKPAPGEPALDDVTSW
;
A
#
# COMPACT_ATOMS: atom_id res chain seq x y z
N ARG A 1 10.41 6.35 -9.27
CA ARG A 1 10.90 5.92 -10.59
C ARG A 1 11.54 7.13 -11.26
N GLU A 2 12.75 6.99 -11.71
CA GLU A 2 13.52 8.05 -12.33
C GLU A 2 14.18 7.50 -13.60
N LEU A 3 14.31 8.34 -14.62
CA LEU A 3 15.03 7.99 -15.84
C LEU A 3 16.52 8.23 -15.62
N ASP A 4 17.31 7.19 -15.71
CA ASP A 4 18.77 7.33 -15.80
C ASP A 4 19.12 7.92 -17.17
N GLN A 5 19.58 9.17 -17.16
CA GLN A 5 19.91 9.91 -18.39
C GLN A 5 21.14 9.34 -19.12
N GLN A 6 22.02 8.67 -18.39
CA GLN A 6 23.26 8.10 -18.96
C GLN A 6 22.97 6.76 -19.61
N GLN A 7 22.24 5.89 -18.90
CA GLN A 7 21.93 4.55 -19.39
C GLN A 7 20.63 4.46 -20.18
N LYS A 8 19.83 5.54 -20.21
CA LYS A 8 18.52 5.62 -20.87
C LYS A 8 17.54 4.53 -20.43
N VAL A 9 17.63 4.12 -19.18
CA VAL A 9 16.75 3.12 -18.57
C VAL A 9 16.03 3.70 -17.35
N MET A 10 14.85 3.18 -17.06
CA MET A 10 14.11 3.55 -15.85
C MET A 10 14.71 2.87 -14.63
N THR A 11 15.15 3.67 -13.66
CA THR A 11 15.57 3.15 -12.36
C THR A 11 14.37 2.68 -11.54
N LYS A 12 14.58 1.63 -10.79
CA LYS A 12 13.56 1.02 -9.92
C LYS A 12 14.04 1.06 -8.47
N CYS A 13 13.14 0.70 -7.57
CA CYS A 13 13.45 0.58 -6.17
C CYS A 13 14.56 -0.49 -5.95
N THR A 14 15.63 -0.09 -5.24
CA THR A 14 16.75 -0.97 -4.85
C THR A 14 16.54 -1.62 -3.49
N LEU A 15 15.36 -1.46 -2.88
CA LEU A 15 15.06 -1.84 -1.48
C LEU A 15 16.00 -1.16 -0.47
N CYS A 16 16.54 0.00 -0.80
CA CYS A 16 17.51 0.75 0.01
C CYS A 16 18.76 -0.09 0.36
N VAL A 17 19.33 -0.77 -0.65
CA VAL A 17 20.47 -1.69 -0.49
C VAL A 17 21.62 -1.05 0.29
N ASP A 18 21.93 0.21 0.01
CA ASP A 18 23.00 0.94 0.72
C ASP A 18 22.71 1.05 2.22
N ARG A 19 21.47 1.33 2.60
CA ARG A 19 21.04 1.45 3.99
C ARG A 19 21.02 0.11 4.71
N ILE A 20 20.60 -0.95 4.04
CA ILE A 20 20.52 -2.30 4.63
C ILE A 20 21.90 -2.83 4.99
N HIS A 21 22.89 -2.51 4.16
CA HIS A 21 24.27 -2.96 4.34
C HIS A 21 25.15 -1.96 5.08
N ASP A 22 24.62 -0.83 5.51
CA ASP A 22 25.38 0.18 6.24
C ASP A 22 25.65 -0.28 7.67
N VAL A 23 26.90 -0.69 7.90
CA VAL A 23 27.37 -1.14 9.21
C VAL A 23 27.45 -0.03 10.26
N ALA A 24 27.44 1.23 9.84
CA ALA A 24 27.41 2.38 10.74
C ALA A 24 26.03 2.58 11.39
N LEU A 25 24.97 2.03 10.78
CA LEU A 25 23.63 2.10 11.34
C LEU A 25 23.40 0.98 12.37
N PRO A 26 22.64 1.24 13.43
CA PRO A 26 22.11 0.20 14.32
C PRO A 26 21.34 -0.85 13.53
N GLU A 27 21.41 -2.11 13.91
CA GLU A 27 20.73 -3.23 13.20
C GLU A 27 19.22 -2.98 13.00
N ARG A 28 18.54 -2.45 14.03
CA ARG A 28 17.13 -2.09 13.96
C ARG A 28 16.79 -1.09 12.85
N ASP A 29 17.76 -0.25 12.44
CA ASP A 29 17.60 0.81 11.46
C ASP A 29 18.08 0.39 10.06
N ARG A 30 18.69 -0.81 9.93
CA ARG A 30 19.10 -1.42 8.65
C ARG A 30 17.92 -2.01 7.90
N LYS A 31 16.88 -1.21 7.73
CA LYS A 31 15.67 -1.57 7.00
C LYS A 31 15.38 -0.52 5.94
N PRO A 32 14.63 -0.85 4.88
CA PRO A 32 14.20 0.14 3.90
C PRO A 32 13.50 1.32 4.57
N ALA A 33 13.79 2.54 4.10
CA ALA A 33 13.21 3.75 4.66
C ALA A 33 11.67 3.74 4.67
N CYS A 34 11.06 3.15 3.65
CA CYS A 34 9.60 3.02 3.56
C CYS A 34 8.99 2.07 4.61
N VAL A 35 9.77 1.13 5.14
CA VAL A 35 9.37 0.26 6.25
C VAL A 35 9.40 1.04 7.55
N LEU A 36 10.51 1.75 7.81
CA LEU A 36 10.67 2.55 9.02
C LEU A 36 9.68 3.72 9.11
N ALA A 37 9.35 4.32 7.96
CA ALA A 37 8.41 5.43 7.90
C ALA A 37 6.93 5.01 7.94
N CYS A 38 6.62 3.71 7.98
CA CYS A 38 5.25 3.22 7.95
C CYS A 38 4.61 3.30 9.35
N PRO A 39 3.67 4.24 9.62
CA PRO A 39 3.13 4.43 10.96
C PRO A 39 2.22 3.27 11.41
N THR A 40 1.72 2.49 10.46
CA THR A 40 0.81 1.35 10.72
C THR A 40 1.52 0.01 10.77
N ASN A 41 2.86 -0.02 10.60
CA ASN A 41 3.65 -1.24 10.46
C ASN A 41 3.10 -2.22 9.40
N ALA A 42 2.48 -1.68 8.33
CA ALA A 42 1.90 -2.49 7.26
C ALA A 42 2.95 -3.02 6.27
N ARG A 43 4.21 -2.64 6.44
CA ARG A 43 5.32 -3.05 5.58
C ARG A 43 6.29 -3.89 6.38
N LEU A 44 6.48 -5.12 5.94
CA LEU A 44 7.49 -6.03 6.46
C LEU A 44 8.66 -6.09 5.49
N PHE A 45 9.85 -6.35 6.01
CA PHE A 45 11.05 -6.52 5.22
C PHE A 45 11.88 -7.68 5.78
N GLY A 46 12.35 -8.54 4.91
CA GLY A 46 13.17 -9.69 5.26
C GLY A 46 13.41 -10.61 4.07
N ASP A 47 14.14 -11.67 4.29
CA ASP A 47 14.38 -12.71 3.29
C ASP A 47 13.20 -13.68 3.23
N ILE A 48 12.58 -13.79 2.06
CA ILE A 48 11.46 -14.71 1.82
C ILE A 48 11.91 -16.18 1.74
N HIS A 49 13.20 -16.42 1.52
CA HIS A 49 13.77 -17.76 1.45
C HIS A 49 14.22 -18.29 2.82
N ASP A 50 14.34 -17.40 3.81
CA ASP A 50 14.58 -17.81 5.18
C ASP A 50 13.25 -18.17 5.86
N PRO A 51 13.00 -19.45 6.18
CA PRO A 51 11.75 -19.88 6.82
C PRO A 51 11.54 -19.31 8.22
N ALA A 52 12.61 -18.85 8.87
CA ALA A 52 12.56 -18.24 10.20
C ALA A 52 12.26 -16.74 10.14
N SER A 53 12.31 -16.11 8.96
CA SER A 53 12.05 -14.68 8.82
C SER A 53 10.58 -14.34 9.08
N GLU A 54 10.36 -13.15 9.66
CA GLU A 54 9.02 -12.61 9.91
C GLU A 54 8.19 -12.52 8.61
N VAL A 55 8.85 -12.19 7.49
CA VAL A 55 8.21 -12.06 6.17
C VAL A 55 7.72 -13.41 5.67
N SER A 56 8.55 -14.46 5.76
CA SER A 56 8.16 -15.81 5.34
C SER A 56 7.02 -16.36 6.17
N ALA A 57 7.05 -16.13 7.49
CA ALA A 57 5.96 -16.51 8.38
C ALA A 57 4.66 -15.76 8.00
N ALA A 58 4.73 -14.44 7.81
CA ALA A 58 3.58 -13.62 7.46
C ALA A 58 2.94 -14.04 6.12
N ILE A 59 3.76 -14.33 5.10
CA ILE A 59 3.28 -14.80 3.78
C ILE A 59 2.55 -16.14 3.94
N ARG A 60 3.15 -17.09 4.65
CA ARG A 60 2.60 -18.44 4.85
C ARG A 60 1.30 -18.41 5.64
N GLU A 61 1.26 -17.67 6.74
CA GLU A 61 0.12 -17.66 7.67
C GLU A 61 -1.08 -16.87 7.12
N ASN A 62 -0.83 -15.82 6.35
CA ASN A 62 -1.88 -14.95 5.84
C ASN A 62 -2.20 -15.16 4.36
N GLY A 63 -1.60 -16.15 3.70
CA GLY A 63 -1.85 -16.42 2.29
C GLY A 63 -1.33 -15.30 1.38
N GLY A 64 -0.07 -14.88 1.61
CA GLY A 64 0.56 -13.83 0.81
C GLY A 64 0.67 -14.20 -0.68
N TYR A 65 0.56 -13.23 -1.55
CA TYR A 65 0.54 -13.43 -3.00
C TYR A 65 1.40 -12.39 -3.73
N ALA A 66 1.93 -12.79 -4.88
CA ALA A 66 2.59 -11.89 -5.83
C ALA A 66 1.57 -11.30 -6.81
N LEU A 67 1.79 -10.06 -7.27
CA LEU A 67 0.94 -9.47 -8.31
C LEU A 67 1.28 -10.08 -9.67
N MET A 68 0.23 -10.40 -10.44
CA MET A 68 0.32 -10.85 -11.84
C MET A 68 1.34 -11.97 -12.05
N PRO A 69 1.23 -13.11 -11.34
CA PRO A 69 2.17 -14.21 -11.46
C PRO A 69 2.19 -14.81 -12.88
N GLU A 70 1.09 -14.67 -13.63
CA GLU A 70 0.95 -15.12 -15.02
C GLU A 70 1.91 -14.43 -15.98
N TRP A 71 2.43 -13.27 -15.62
CA TRP A 71 3.40 -12.52 -16.45
C TRP A 71 4.85 -12.96 -16.24
N GLY A 72 5.10 -13.89 -15.30
CA GLY A 72 6.44 -14.42 -15.02
C GLY A 72 7.47 -13.37 -14.59
N THR A 73 7.02 -12.24 -14.01
CA THR A 73 7.92 -11.15 -13.63
C THR A 73 8.66 -11.37 -12.32
N HIS A 74 8.29 -12.40 -11.57
CA HIS A 74 8.89 -12.77 -10.27
C HIS A 74 9.13 -11.58 -9.35
N PRO A 75 8.09 -10.82 -8.97
CA PRO A 75 8.27 -9.61 -8.17
C PRO A 75 8.79 -9.93 -6.76
N ALA A 76 9.72 -9.11 -6.27
CA ALA A 76 10.21 -9.22 -4.90
C ALA A 76 9.15 -8.83 -3.84
N ASN A 77 8.15 -8.04 -4.25
CA ASN A 77 7.08 -7.63 -3.34
C ASN A 77 5.94 -8.64 -3.33
N HIS A 78 5.54 -9.02 -2.13
CA HIS A 78 4.35 -9.84 -1.89
C HIS A 78 3.31 -9.01 -1.14
N TYR A 79 2.06 -9.34 -1.34
CA TYR A 79 0.93 -8.67 -0.73
C TYR A 79 0.18 -9.65 0.18
N LEU A 80 -0.19 -9.18 1.34
CA LEU A 80 -1.07 -9.92 2.22
C LEU A 80 -2.51 -9.53 1.91
N PRO A 81 -3.46 -10.49 1.92
CA PRO A 81 -4.86 -10.17 1.74
C PRO A 81 -5.34 -9.26 2.86
N ARG A 82 -6.33 -8.43 2.56
CA ARG A 82 -6.96 -7.58 3.56
C ARG A 82 -7.48 -8.44 4.71
N ARG A 83 -7.05 -8.13 5.94
CA ARG A 83 -7.67 -8.74 7.12
C ARG A 83 -9.16 -8.42 7.08
N LYS A 84 -9.98 -9.46 7.22
CA LYS A 84 -11.41 -9.27 7.45
C LYS A 84 -11.55 -8.67 8.86
N THR A 85 -11.39 -7.36 8.97
CA THR A 85 -11.79 -6.68 10.19
C THR A 85 -13.29 -6.91 10.30
N GLN A 86 -13.70 -7.54 11.39
CA GLN A 86 -15.10 -7.58 11.78
C GLN A 86 -15.48 -6.18 12.30
N PHE A 87 -15.33 -5.16 11.47
CA PHE A 87 -16.07 -3.94 11.68
C PHE A 87 -17.52 -4.26 11.35
N ARG A 88 -18.23 -4.74 12.34
CA ARG A 88 -19.68 -4.64 12.36
C ARG A 88 -19.96 -3.14 12.51
N PHE A 89 -20.06 -2.44 11.40
CA PHE A 89 -20.77 -1.17 11.42
C PHE A 89 -22.18 -1.49 11.89
N HIS A 90 -22.50 -1.06 13.10
CA HIS A 90 -23.88 -1.13 13.54
C HIS A 90 -24.66 -0.24 12.58
N PRO A 91 -25.74 -0.72 11.94
CA PRO A 91 -26.51 0.11 10.99
C PRO A 91 -26.96 1.44 11.62
N ASP A 92 -27.12 1.47 12.93
CA ASP A 92 -27.51 2.66 13.68
C ASP A 92 -26.35 3.67 13.89
N GLU A 93 -25.09 3.26 13.80
CA GLU A 93 -23.95 4.18 13.85
C GLU A 93 -23.78 4.93 12.53
N LEU A 94 -24.12 4.33 11.41
CA LEU A 94 -24.17 4.99 10.10
C LEU A 94 -25.23 6.08 10.02
N LYS A 95 -26.28 6.01 10.83
CA LYS A 95 -27.34 7.03 10.91
C LYS A 95 -26.89 8.28 11.69
N ARG A 96 -25.80 8.18 12.46
CA ARG A 96 -25.29 9.29 13.28
C ARG A 96 -24.24 10.15 12.58
N VAL A 97 -23.72 9.67 11.47
CA VAL A 97 -22.88 10.50 10.60
C VAL A 97 -23.87 11.29 9.74
N ASP A 98 -23.93 12.60 9.94
CA ASP A 98 -24.58 13.53 9.01
C ASP A 98 -23.82 13.43 7.67
N ASN A 99 -24.06 12.32 6.97
CA ASN A 99 -23.50 12.09 5.67
C ASN A 99 -24.40 12.83 4.67
N PRO A 100 -23.91 13.85 3.98
CA PRO A 100 -24.69 14.56 2.96
C PRO A 100 -25.09 13.67 1.78
N LEU A 101 -24.51 12.46 1.68
CA LEU A 101 -24.96 11.44 0.74
C LEU A 101 -26.28 10.85 1.26
N LYS A 102 -27.38 11.28 0.70
CA LYS A 102 -28.67 10.65 0.94
C LYS A 102 -28.62 9.20 0.50
N VAL A 103 -29.31 8.34 1.25
CA VAL A 103 -29.39 6.87 1.05
C VAL A 103 -29.95 6.49 -0.34
N ASP A 104 -30.52 7.43 -1.08
CA ASP A 104 -31.06 7.28 -2.42
C ASP A 104 -30.01 7.41 -3.56
N GLY A 105 -28.72 7.54 -3.19
CA GLY A 105 -27.63 7.62 -4.17
C GLY A 105 -27.58 8.89 -5.00
N LYS A 106 -28.42 9.87 -4.72
CA LYS A 106 -28.38 11.17 -5.38
C LYS A 106 -27.41 12.09 -4.66
N LEU A 107 -26.38 12.53 -5.37
CA LEU A 107 -25.48 13.56 -4.89
C LEU A 107 -26.27 14.84 -4.54
N PRO A 108 -25.93 15.52 -3.45
CA PRO A 108 -26.52 16.82 -3.14
C PRO A 108 -26.25 17.78 -4.32
N LYS A 109 -27.22 18.61 -4.63
CA LYS A 109 -27.02 19.64 -5.66
C LYS A 109 -25.90 20.57 -5.23
N PRO A 110 -24.95 20.91 -6.13
CA PRO A 110 -23.89 21.84 -5.81
C PRO A 110 -24.47 23.18 -5.33
N ALA A 111 -23.76 23.82 -4.43
CA ALA A 111 -24.13 25.16 -3.97
C ALA A 111 -24.10 26.15 -5.16
N PRO A 112 -24.88 27.23 -5.10
CA PRO A 112 -24.88 28.23 -6.16
C PRO A 112 -23.46 28.79 -6.35
N GLY A 113 -22.82 28.52 -7.51
CA GLY A 113 -21.46 28.93 -7.83
C GLY A 113 -20.40 27.83 -7.77
N GLU A 114 -20.74 26.60 -7.32
CA GLU A 114 -19.85 25.44 -7.46
C GLU A 114 -20.01 24.79 -8.83
N PRO A 115 -18.90 24.44 -9.52
CA PRO A 115 -18.97 23.70 -10.78
C PRO A 115 -19.59 22.33 -10.55
N ALA A 116 -20.48 21.91 -11.43
CA ALA A 116 -21.07 20.58 -11.39
C ALA A 116 -19.96 19.51 -11.57
N LEU A 117 -20.06 18.41 -10.82
CA LEU A 117 -19.09 17.31 -10.87
C LEU A 117 -18.98 16.64 -12.27
N ASP A 118 -19.94 16.90 -13.15
CA ASP A 118 -19.97 16.36 -14.51
C ASP A 118 -18.90 16.98 -15.44
N ASP A 119 -18.31 18.12 -15.06
CA ASP A 119 -17.28 18.79 -15.84
C ASP A 119 -15.86 18.22 -15.59
N VAL A 120 -15.70 17.28 -14.66
CA VAL A 120 -14.38 16.72 -14.28
C VAL A 120 -14.01 15.45 -15.07
N THR A 121 -14.87 14.96 -15.94
CA THR A 121 -14.66 13.71 -16.70
C THR A 121 -14.05 13.90 -18.10
N SER A 122 -13.60 15.12 -18.44
CA SER A 122 -12.89 15.37 -19.69
C SER A 122 -11.38 15.55 -19.47
N TRP A 123 -10.72 14.45 -19.10
CA TRP A 123 -9.26 14.32 -19.20
C TRP A 123 -8.90 13.03 -19.93
#